data_812e3cd22f3251ff7afa3e36c624462c
#
_entry.id   812e3cd22f3251ff7afa3e36c624462c
#
_cell.length_a   1.000
_cell.length_b   1.000
_cell.length_c   1.000
_cell.angle_alpha   90.00
_cell.angle_beta   90.00
_cell.angle_gamma   90.00
#
_symmetry.space_group_name_H-M   'P 1'
#
loop_
_entity.id
_entity.type
_entity.pdbx_description
1 polymer ?
#
loop_
_entity_poly.entity_id
_entity_poly.type
_entity_poly.pdbx_seq_one_letter_code
_entity_poly.pdbx_strand_id
1 'polypeptide(L)'
;MGDPVPFVTLDRLHASIAGELRAAHDRVVASSGFILGAEVDAFEHEFAAYCGARHCVGVASGTAALTLALRAGGIGRGDEVVVPAHTYIASALGVLHAGATPVFCDVDEGTGLIDPESAAAATGDRTAALLAVHLYGQVCDMDALGELARRRGLALFEDASQAHGATWEGRRAGGLGLAAAVSFYPSKNLGALGDGGAICTNDAGLARRARELRNVGQRAKGEHVVAGYNERLDELQAAFLRIKLPRLDGWNAARRRHAATYRELLDGQVALLDERDDGSCVFHLFPIRLDDRDGAARRLAREGVQTGVHYSPSVPDQPPFRGATTLDDVPVARSWAARELSLPMSPDLTPGEVRRVAEATLGAAAAAVAVR
;
A
#
# COMPACT_ATOMS: atom_id res chain seq x y z
N MET A 1 -3.29 18.33 -30.15
CA MET A 1 -2.95 17.65 -28.89
C MET A 1 -4.10 16.75 -28.52
N GLY A 2 -3.89 15.49 -28.17
CA GLY A 2 -4.95 14.61 -27.68
C GLY A 2 -5.44 15.02 -26.28
N ASP A 3 -6.53 14.41 -25.80
CA ASP A 3 -7.02 14.66 -24.44
C ASP A 3 -5.92 14.37 -23.40
N PRO A 4 -5.85 15.12 -22.28
CA PRO A 4 -4.87 14.88 -21.23
C PRO A 4 -4.98 13.46 -20.67
N VAL A 5 -3.83 12.83 -20.36
CA VAL A 5 -3.76 11.56 -19.62
C VAL A 5 -3.59 11.90 -18.14
N PRO A 6 -4.64 11.73 -17.32
CA PRO A 6 -4.57 12.01 -15.90
C PRO A 6 -3.68 10.97 -15.17
N PHE A 7 -3.07 11.38 -14.06
CA PHE A 7 -2.28 10.46 -13.24
C PHE A 7 -3.15 9.33 -12.65
N VAL A 8 -4.31 9.70 -12.11
CA VAL A 8 -5.33 8.78 -11.60
C VAL A 8 -6.68 9.22 -12.13
N THR A 9 -7.45 8.27 -12.64
CA THR A 9 -8.87 8.46 -12.96
C THR A 9 -9.66 7.27 -12.42
N LEU A 10 -10.85 7.52 -11.92
CA LEU A 10 -11.75 6.50 -11.40
C LEU A 10 -13.11 6.54 -12.12
N ASP A 11 -13.34 7.54 -12.96
CA ASP A 11 -14.61 7.79 -13.61
C ASP A 11 -14.99 6.68 -14.58
N ARG A 12 -14.07 6.22 -15.44
CA ARG A 12 -14.31 5.13 -16.41
C ARG A 12 -14.63 3.83 -15.68
N LEU A 13 -13.84 3.50 -14.65
CA LEU A 13 -14.05 2.31 -13.82
C LEU A 13 -15.42 2.37 -13.12
N HIS A 14 -15.73 3.49 -12.46
CA HIS A 14 -16.99 3.65 -11.74
C HIS A 14 -18.20 3.70 -12.68
N ALA A 15 -18.06 4.31 -13.86
CA ALA A 15 -19.12 4.31 -14.88
C ALA A 15 -19.51 2.88 -15.29
N SER A 16 -18.54 1.97 -15.42
CA SER A 16 -18.76 0.57 -15.82
C SER A 16 -19.56 -0.25 -14.82
N ILE A 17 -19.57 0.14 -13.53
CA ILE A 17 -20.26 -0.55 -12.41
C ILE A 17 -21.30 0.35 -11.72
N ALA A 18 -21.66 1.49 -12.29
CA ALA A 18 -22.48 2.51 -11.65
C ALA A 18 -23.88 1.98 -11.22
N GLY A 19 -24.48 1.08 -11.99
CA GLY A 19 -25.76 0.46 -11.63
C GLY A 19 -25.67 -0.40 -10.37
N GLU A 20 -24.61 -1.19 -10.26
CA GLU A 20 -24.38 -2.07 -9.12
C GLU A 20 -24.05 -1.25 -7.85
N LEU A 21 -23.26 -0.18 -7.99
CA LEU A 21 -22.96 0.72 -6.87
C LEU A 21 -24.23 1.39 -6.34
N ARG A 22 -25.12 1.87 -7.22
CA ARG A 22 -26.42 2.42 -6.80
C ARG A 22 -27.29 1.39 -6.08
N ALA A 23 -27.38 0.18 -6.62
CA ALA A 23 -28.16 -0.90 -6.00
C ALA A 23 -27.62 -1.28 -4.61
N ALA A 24 -26.29 -1.27 -4.42
CA ALA A 24 -25.67 -1.52 -3.12
C ALA A 24 -25.98 -0.39 -2.11
N HIS A 25 -25.87 0.87 -2.55
CA HIS A 25 -26.27 2.02 -1.75
C HIS A 25 -27.72 1.90 -1.27
N ASP A 26 -28.65 1.62 -2.18
CA ASP A 26 -30.07 1.54 -1.87
C ASP A 26 -30.40 0.41 -0.87
N ARG A 27 -29.70 -0.75 -0.98
CA ARG A 27 -29.83 -1.84 0.00
C ARG A 27 -29.42 -1.43 1.40
N VAL A 28 -28.26 -0.77 1.53
CA VAL A 28 -27.75 -0.32 2.84
C VAL A 28 -28.67 0.74 3.44
N VAL A 29 -29.13 1.72 2.64
CA VAL A 29 -30.05 2.75 3.09
C VAL A 29 -31.38 2.14 3.55
N ALA A 30 -31.94 1.19 2.77
CA ALA A 30 -33.19 0.52 3.11
C ALA A 30 -33.09 -0.30 4.41
N SER A 31 -31.91 -0.88 4.72
CA SER A 31 -31.69 -1.64 5.96
C SER A 31 -31.53 -0.75 7.19
N SER A 32 -31.20 0.53 7.00
CA SER A 32 -30.79 1.48 8.07
C SER A 32 -29.65 0.97 8.96
N GLY A 33 -28.92 -0.08 8.51
CA GLY A 33 -27.73 -0.61 9.17
C GLY A 33 -26.48 0.03 8.54
N PHE A 34 -25.86 0.98 9.22
CA PHE A 34 -24.75 1.75 8.64
C PHE A 34 -23.38 1.38 9.22
N ILE A 35 -23.34 0.71 10.38
CA ILE A 35 -22.11 0.40 11.13
C ILE A 35 -22.11 -1.04 11.60
N LEU A 36 -21.07 -1.80 11.27
CA LEU A 36 -20.83 -3.19 11.72
C LEU A 36 -22.04 -4.10 11.52
N GLY A 37 -22.56 -4.16 10.31
CA GLY A 37 -23.66 -5.01 9.90
C GLY A 37 -23.24 -6.07 8.87
N ALA A 38 -24.21 -6.54 8.11
CA ALA A 38 -24.08 -7.70 7.22
C ALA A 38 -23.11 -7.48 6.04
N GLU A 39 -23.00 -6.25 5.52
CA GLU A 39 -22.08 -5.97 4.41
C GLU A 39 -20.61 -5.99 4.89
N VAL A 40 -20.33 -5.47 6.11
CA VAL A 40 -18.99 -5.55 6.72
C VAL A 40 -18.63 -7.01 7.01
N ASP A 41 -19.54 -7.79 7.62
CA ASP A 41 -19.28 -9.19 7.94
C ASP A 41 -19.01 -10.03 6.67
N ALA A 42 -19.80 -9.81 5.62
CA ALA A 42 -19.62 -10.50 4.36
C ALA A 42 -18.31 -10.08 3.66
N PHE A 43 -18.00 -8.78 3.64
CA PHE A 43 -16.75 -8.30 3.07
C PHE A 43 -15.52 -8.82 3.82
N GLU A 44 -15.53 -8.82 5.15
CA GLU A 44 -14.46 -9.40 5.97
C GLU A 44 -14.20 -10.87 5.60
N HIS A 45 -15.26 -11.65 5.42
CA HIS A 45 -15.15 -13.06 5.03
C HIS A 45 -14.60 -13.23 3.61
N GLU A 46 -15.15 -12.48 2.64
CA GLU A 46 -14.75 -12.51 1.23
C GLU A 46 -13.31 -12.05 1.04
N PHE A 47 -12.89 -10.97 1.74
CA PHE A 47 -11.53 -10.43 1.62
C PHE A 47 -10.51 -11.30 2.34
N ALA A 48 -10.84 -11.91 3.49
CA ALA A 48 -9.99 -12.90 4.14
C ALA A 48 -9.70 -14.08 3.20
N ALA A 49 -10.75 -14.64 2.59
CA ALA A 49 -10.61 -15.71 1.62
C ALA A 49 -9.76 -15.30 0.40
N TYR A 50 -9.94 -14.07 -0.09
CA TYR A 50 -9.15 -13.54 -1.20
C TYR A 50 -7.65 -13.44 -0.85
N CYS A 51 -7.29 -12.99 0.34
CA CYS A 51 -5.90 -12.90 0.80
C CYS A 51 -5.31 -14.24 1.24
N GLY A 52 -6.11 -15.31 1.37
CA GLY A 52 -5.68 -16.58 1.95
C GLY A 52 -5.44 -16.49 3.47
N ALA A 53 -6.05 -15.50 4.14
CA ALA A 53 -6.02 -15.35 5.58
C ALA A 53 -7.26 -15.98 6.24
N ARG A 54 -7.17 -16.37 7.53
CA ARG A 54 -8.31 -16.91 8.27
C ARG A 54 -9.28 -15.84 8.77
N HIS A 55 -8.76 -14.63 8.99
CA HIS A 55 -9.52 -13.52 9.55
C HIS A 55 -9.22 -12.23 8.82
N CYS A 56 -10.26 -11.44 8.61
CA CYS A 56 -10.17 -10.04 8.22
C CYS A 56 -10.97 -9.21 9.24
N VAL A 57 -10.52 -7.99 9.50
CA VAL A 57 -11.18 -7.02 10.38
C VAL A 57 -11.21 -5.69 9.67
N GLY A 58 -12.38 -5.25 9.20
CA GLY A 58 -12.58 -3.98 8.51
C GLY A 58 -12.43 -2.80 9.47
N VAL A 59 -11.67 -1.79 9.04
CA VAL A 59 -11.36 -0.58 9.83
C VAL A 59 -11.49 0.68 8.99
N ALA A 60 -11.39 1.87 9.63
CA ALA A 60 -11.66 3.15 8.98
C ALA A 60 -10.63 3.57 7.91
N SER A 61 -9.40 3.08 7.97
CA SER A 61 -8.34 3.45 7.02
C SER A 61 -7.15 2.50 7.10
N GLY A 62 -6.23 2.58 6.12
CA GLY A 62 -4.95 1.85 6.17
C GLY A 62 -4.08 2.26 7.36
N THR A 63 -4.08 3.54 7.75
CA THR A 63 -3.34 4.01 8.93
C THR A 63 -3.92 3.43 10.22
N ALA A 64 -5.25 3.39 10.34
CA ALA A 64 -5.93 2.72 11.44
C ALA A 64 -5.62 1.21 11.45
N ALA A 65 -5.58 0.57 10.28
CA ALA A 65 -5.21 -0.84 10.15
C ALA A 65 -3.81 -1.12 10.70
N LEU A 66 -2.81 -0.31 10.34
CA LEU A 66 -1.43 -0.42 10.85
C LEU A 66 -1.39 -0.25 12.37
N THR A 67 -1.98 0.84 12.89
CA THR A 67 -2.04 1.11 14.32
C THR A 67 -2.68 -0.04 15.11
N LEU A 68 -3.84 -0.49 14.65
CA LEU A 68 -4.61 -1.52 15.37
C LEU A 68 -3.99 -2.91 15.22
N ALA A 69 -3.36 -3.25 14.07
CA ALA A 69 -2.64 -4.51 13.89
C ALA A 69 -1.45 -4.61 14.85
N LEU A 70 -0.62 -3.55 14.94
CA LEU A 70 0.50 -3.48 15.86
C LEU A 70 0.03 -3.59 17.30
N ARG A 71 -0.95 -2.80 17.73
CA ARG A 71 -1.50 -2.88 19.10
C ARG A 71 -2.13 -4.23 19.42
N ALA A 72 -2.89 -4.81 18.49
CA ALA A 72 -3.46 -6.14 18.66
C ALA A 72 -2.40 -7.23 18.71
N GLY A 73 -1.26 -7.01 18.05
CA GLY A 73 -0.07 -7.84 18.12
C GLY A 73 0.77 -7.66 19.39
N GLY A 74 0.39 -6.73 20.28
CA GLY A 74 1.10 -6.47 21.53
C GLY A 74 2.21 -5.42 21.43
N ILE A 75 2.37 -4.76 20.28
CA ILE A 75 3.37 -3.71 20.06
C ILE A 75 2.89 -2.39 20.65
N GLY A 76 3.74 -1.69 21.38
CA GLY A 76 3.38 -0.44 22.04
C GLY A 76 4.56 0.30 22.68
N ARG A 77 4.29 0.95 23.80
CA ARG A 77 5.27 1.82 24.47
C ARG A 77 6.51 1.06 24.92
N GLY A 78 7.68 1.54 24.50
CA GLY A 78 8.97 0.95 24.80
C GLY A 78 9.51 0.06 23.68
N ASP A 79 8.63 -0.38 22.76
CA ASP A 79 9.01 -1.19 21.63
C ASP A 79 9.50 -0.35 20.45
N GLU A 80 10.38 -0.92 19.66
CA GLU A 80 10.82 -0.40 18.39
C GLU A 80 10.31 -1.28 17.24
N VAL A 81 9.95 -0.64 16.11
CA VAL A 81 9.54 -1.31 14.88
C VAL A 81 10.43 -0.85 13.75
N VAL A 82 11.11 -1.78 13.07
CA VAL A 82 11.92 -1.47 11.88
C VAL A 82 10.99 -1.21 10.70
N VAL A 83 11.16 -0.05 10.05
CA VAL A 83 10.34 0.45 8.94
C VAL A 83 11.25 0.91 7.80
N PRO A 84 10.96 0.59 6.51
CA PRO A 84 11.74 1.13 5.41
C PRO A 84 11.61 2.66 5.34
N ALA A 85 12.72 3.35 5.09
CA ALA A 85 12.77 4.81 5.01
C ALA A 85 12.07 5.38 3.76
N HIS A 86 11.95 4.56 2.69
CA HIS A 86 11.19 4.86 1.48
C HIS A 86 9.83 4.20 1.51
N THR A 87 8.83 4.91 1.96
CA THR A 87 7.43 4.48 2.02
C THR A 87 6.50 5.70 2.13
N TYR A 88 5.19 5.45 2.11
CA TYR A 88 4.22 6.47 2.53
C TYR A 88 4.30 6.68 4.05
N ILE A 89 4.20 7.94 4.46
CA ILE A 89 4.35 8.34 5.86
C ILE A 89 3.45 7.56 6.84
N ALA A 90 2.30 7.04 6.37
CA ALA A 90 1.36 6.29 7.20
C ALA A 90 1.95 5.01 7.79
N SER A 91 2.94 4.37 7.12
CA SER A 91 3.64 3.20 7.66
C SER A 91 4.31 3.54 9.00
N ALA A 92 5.02 4.66 9.08
CA ALA A 92 5.66 5.12 10.31
C ALA A 92 4.66 5.75 11.31
N LEU A 93 3.64 6.48 10.82
CA LEU A 93 2.58 7.00 11.69
C LEU A 93 1.81 5.88 12.41
N GLY A 94 1.55 4.76 11.72
CA GLY A 94 0.93 3.59 12.35
C GLY A 94 1.71 3.07 13.56
N VAL A 95 3.04 3.08 13.47
CA VAL A 95 3.94 2.72 14.58
C VAL A 95 3.84 3.73 15.71
N LEU A 96 3.93 5.04 15.41
CA LEU A 96 3.80 6.09 16.43
C LEU A 96 2.43 6.05 17.14
N HIS A 97 1.35 5.89 16.37
CA HIS A 97 0.00 5.81 16.94
C HIS A 97 -0.22 4.54 17.76
N ALA A 98 0.51 3.46 17.46
CA ALA A 98 0.52 2.27 18.33
C ALA A 98 1.24 2.53 19.67
N GLY A 99 2.00 3.61 19.76
CA GLY A 99 2.80 3.99 20.95
C GLY A 99 4.23 3.48 20.89
N ALA A 100 4.63 2.84 19.80
CA ALA A 100 5.99 2.35 19.55
C ALA A 100 6.85 3.41 18.83
N THR A 101 8.14 3.14 18.71
CA THR A 101 9.11 3.99 18.03
C THR A 101 9.49 3.39 16.68
N PRO A 102 9.30 4.09 15.55
CA PRO A 102 9.82 3.63 14.28
C PRO A 102 11.35 3.77 14.24
N VAL A 103 12.04 2.71 13.79
CA VAL A 103 13.47 2.71 13.48
C VAL A 103 13.61 2.52 11.98
N PHE A 104 14.21 3.48 11.29
CA PHE A 104 14.27 3.44 9.84
C PHE A 104 15.48 2.65 9.34
N CYS A 105 15.26 1.80 8.36
CA CYS A 105 16.28 1.10 7.60
C CYS A 105 16.23 1.52 6.12
N ASP A 106 17.31 1.23 5.38
CA ASP A 106 17.37 1.55 3.95
C ASP A 106 16.58 0.54 3.12
N VAL A 107 16.51 0.80 1.83
CA VAL A 107 15.79 0.00 0.84
C VAL A 107 16.76 -0.51 -0.23
N ASP A 108 16.39 -1.56 -0.91
CA ASP A 108 17.11 -2.08 -2.08
C ASP A 108 17.03 -1.08 -3.25
N GLU A 109 18.15 -0.89 -3.95
CA GLU A 109 18.24 0.12 -5.00
C GLU A 109 17.35 -0.20 -6.20
N GLY A 110 17.23 -1.45 -6.58
CA GLY A 110 16.46 -1.87 -7.75
C GLY A 110 14.96 -1.84 -7.51
N THR A 111 14.54 -2.33 -6.35
CA THR A 111 13.12 -2.54 -6.01
C THR A 111 12.48 -1.40 -5.20
N GLY A 112 13.27 -0.61 -4.48
CA GLY A 112 12.76 0.39 -3.52
C GLY A 112 12.05 -0.21 -2.31
N LEU A 113 12.10 -1.53 -2.13
CA LEU A 113 11.54 -2.26 -1.00
C LEU A 113 12.55 -2.36 0.15
N ILE A 114 12.08 -2.71 1.35
CA ILE A 114 12.95 -2.92 2.52
C ILE A 114 14.10 -3.86 2.17
N ASP A 115 15.35 -3.42 2.45
CA ASP A 115 16.53 -4.26 2.34
C ASP A 115 16.68 -5.12 3.60
N PRO A 116 16.67 -6.46 3.50
CA PRO A 116 16.80 -7.36 4.64
C PRO A 116 18.11 -7.19 5.42
N GLU A 117 19.22 -6.85 4.77
CA GLU A 117 20.50 -6.62 5.43
C GLU A 117 20.48 -5.33 6.24
N SER A 118 19.95 -4.24 5.66
CA SER A 118 19.75 -2.99 6.36
C SER A 118 18.74 -3.13 7.50
N ALA A 119 17.65 -3.90 7.31
CA ALA A 119 16.70 -4.21 8.36
C ALA A 119 17.36 -4.99 9.52
N ALA A 120 18.24 -5.95 9.22
CA ALA A 120 18.98 -6.70 10.22
C ALA A 120 19.94 -5.79 11.03
N ALA A 121 20.61 -4.86 10.36
CA ALA A 121 21.49 -3.88 11.00
C ALA A 121 20.70 -2.87 11.87
N ALA A 122 19.47 -2.52 11.50
CA ALA A 122 18.58 -1.64 12.26
C ALA A 122 17.96 -2.31 13.50
N THR A 123 18.11 -3.64 13.65
CA THR A 123 17.52 -4.40 14.75
C THR A 123 18.37 -4.27 16.03
N GLY A 124 17.76 -3.73 17.11
CA GLY A 124 18.37 -3.59 18.44
C GLY A 124 17.60 -4.34 19.54
N ASP A 125 18.02 -4.16 20.79
CA ASP A 125 17.46 -4.88 21.97
C ASP A 125 15.98 -4.54 22.23
N ARG A 126 15.49 -3.38 21.77
CA ARG A 126 14.09 -2.95 21.92
C ARG A 126 13.25 -3.25 20.69
N THR A 127 13.84 -3.76 19.64
CA THR A 127 13.09 -4.10 18.44
C THR A 127 12.15 -5.26 18.72
N ALA A 128 10.86 -5.03 18.50
CA ALA A 128 9.81 -6.03 18.71
C ALA A 128 9.21 -6.52 17.39
N ALA A 129 9.33 -5.73 16.32
CA ALA A 129 8.73 -6.08 15.03
C ALA A 129 9.49 -5.50 13.83
N LEU A 130 9.28 -6.16 12.68
CA LEU A 130 9.61 -5.67 11.34
C LEU A 130 8.31 -5.33 10.60
N LEU A 131 8.29 -4.23 9.84
CA LEU A 131 7.18 -3.84 8.96
C LEU A 131 7.62 -3.96 7.50
N ALA A 132 7.20 -5.03 6.83
CA ALA A 132 7.37 -5.21 5.39
C ALA A 132 6.36 -4.36 4.64
N VAL A 133 6.81 -3.31 3.94
CA VAL A 133 5.95 -2.45 3.12
C VAL A 133 6.03 -2.89 1.66
N HIS A 134 4.93 -3.41 1.14
CA HIS A 134 4.81 -3.90 -0.25
C HIS A 134 4.54 -2.74 -1.21
N LEU A 135 5.56 -1.84 -1.32
CA LEU A 135 5.44 -0.60 -2.06
C LEU A 135 5.26 -0.86 -3.57
N TYR A 136 4.54 0.02 -4.26
CA TYR A 136 4.23 -0.02 -5.70
C TYR A 136 3.39 -1.20 -6.15
N GLY A 137 3.09 -2.15 -5.28
CA GLY A 137 2.35 -3.37 -5.59
C GLY A 137 3.23 -4.61 -5.76
N GLN A 138 4.49 -4.56 -5.35
CA GLN A 138 5.43 -5.67 -5.30
C GLN A 138 5.63 -6.13 -3.86
N VAL A 139 5.64 -7.44 -3.61
CA VAL A 139 5.85 -8.01 -2.28
C VAL A 139 7.34 -8.01 -1.95
N CYS A 140 7.68 -7.61 -0.71
CA CYS A 140 9.03 -7.71 -0.16
C CYS A 140 9.55 -9.15 -0.16
N ASP A 141 10.84 -9.35 -0.01
CA ASP A 141 11.43 -10.67 0.24
C ASP A 141 10.97 -11.19 1.62
N MET A 142 9.82 -11.88 1.61
CA MET A 142 9.20 -12.38 2.84
C MET A 142 9.96 -13.56 3.44
N ASP A 143 10.77 -14.26 2.67
CA ASP A 143 11.58 -15.37 3.18
C ASP A 143 12.78 -14.83 3.96
N ALA A 144 13.51 -13.86 3.41
CA ALA A 144 14.64 -13.21 4.08
C ALA A 144 14.19 -12.47 5.36
N LEU A 145 13.08 -11.69 5.26
CA LEU A 145 12.52 -10.97 6.42
C LEU A 145 11.93 -11.94 7.46
N GLY A 146 11.30 -13.02 7.03
CA GLY A 146 10.78 -14.07 7.91
C GLY A 146 11.89 -14.81 8.64
N GLU A 147 13.00 -15.11 7.97
CA GLU A 147 14.17 -15.71 8.60
C GLU A 147 14.83 -14.76 9.60
N LEU A 148 14.95 -13.47 9.28
CA LEU A 148 15.44 -12.45 10.21
C LEU A 148 14.54 -12.38 11.46
N ALA A 149 13.21 -12.27 11.25
CA ALA A 149 12.24 -12.22 12.34
C ALA A 149 12.32 -13.45 13.25
N ARG A 150 12.38 -14.65 12.66
CA ARG A 150 12.52 -15.91 13.41
C ARG A 150 13.82 -15.97 14.24
N ARG A 151 14.97 -15.58 13.66
CA ARG A 151 16.25 -15.60 14.35
C ARG A 151 16.32 -14.62 15.53
N ARG A 152 15.65 -13.49 15.41
CA ARG A 152 15.66 -12.42 16.40
C ARG A 152 14.45 -12.44 17.34
N GLY A 153 13.49 -13.37 17.14
CA GLY A 153 12.26 -13.44 17.93
C GLY A 153 11.32 -12.26 17.73
N LEU A 154 11.29 -11.67 16.53
CA LEU A 154 10.50 -10.50 16.16
C LEU A 154 9.17 -10.89 15.52
N ALA A 155 8.16 -10.05 15.65
CA ALA A 155 6.94 -10.13 14.86
C ALA A 155 7.18 -9.54 13.47
N LEU A 156 6.64 -10.19 12.42
CA LEU A 156 6.67 -9.66 11.05
C LEU A 156 5.27 -9.21 10.66
N PHE A 157 5.11 -7.91 10.41
CA PHE A 157 3.88 -7.29 9.92
C PHE A 157 4.03 -6.89 8.45
N GLU A 158 2.89 -6.83 7.75
CA GLU A 158 2.82 -6.35 6.36
C GLU A 158 2.07 -5.01 6.31
N ASP A 159 2.61 -4.04 5.58
CA ASP A 159 1.83 -2.95 5.00
C ASP A 159 1.52 -3.32 3.54
N ALA A 160 0.36 -3.91 3.32
CA ALA A 160 -0.13 -4.37 2.03
C ALA A 160 -1.04 -3.34 1.34
N SER A 161 -0.99 -2.07 1.78
CA SER A 161 -1.85 -0.98 1.28
C SER A 161 -1.72 -0.71 -0.22
N GLN A 162 -0.69 -1.20 -0.88
CA GLN A 162 -0.46 -1.07 -2.33
C GLN A 162 -0.41 -2.42 -3.05
N ALA A 163 -0.64 -3.54 -2.35
CA ALA A 163 -0.35 -4.89 -2.86
C ALA A 163 -1.59 -5.80 -2.92
N HIS A 164 -2.77 -5.24 -3.20
CA HIS A 164 -4.02 -6.00 -3.31
C HIS A 164 -3.95 -7.05 -4.42
N GLY A 165 -3.73 -8.30 -4.05
CA GLY A 165 -3.60 -9.42 -4.98
C GLY A 165 -2.19 -9.69 -5.49
N ALA A 166 -1.19 -8.94 -5.04
CA ALA A 166 0.22 -9.29 -5.25
C ALA A 166 0.56 -10.60 -4.54
N THR A 167 1.53 -11.34 -5.06
CA THR A 167 1.89 -12.65 -4.52
C THR A 167 3.37 -12.77 -4.21
N TRP A 168 3.69 -13.62 -3.24
CA TRP A 168 5.00 -14.15 -2.95
C TRP A 168 4.91 -15.67 -2.98
N GLU A 169 5.60 -16.32 -3.91
CA GLU A 169 5.55 -17.78 -4.10
C GLU A 169 4.12 -18.34 -4.15
N GLY A 170 3.26 -17.67 -4.91
CA GLY A 170 1.84 -18.06 -5.10
C GLY A 170 0.93 -17.74 -3.91
N ARG A 171 1.44 -17.23 -2.78
CA ARG A 171 0.65 -16.79 -1.62
C ARG A 171 0.40 -15.28 -1.71
N ARG A 172 -0.83 -14.84 -1.55
CA ARG A 172 -1.18 -13.41 -1.64
C ARG A 172 -0.68 -12.60 -0.46
N ALA A 173 -0.26 -11.36 -0.72
CA ALA A 173 -0.03 -10.35 0.30
C ALA A 173 -1.29 -10.19 1.17
N GLY A 174 -1.08 -9.99 2.46
CA GLY A 174 -2.16 -9.96 3.45
C GLY A 174 -2.27 -11.24 4.29
N GLY A 175 -1.55 -12.31 3.92
CA GLY A 175 -1.52 -13.58 4.65
C GLY A 175 -0.12 -14.12 4.90
N LEU A 176 0.93 -13.32 4.71
CA LEU A 176 2.34 -13.76 4.73
C LEU A 176 2.99 -13.55 6.10
N GLY A 177 2.65 -12.47 6.81
CA GLY A 177 3.15 -12.13 8.13
C GLY A 177 2.22 -12.54 9.27
N LEU A 178 2.50 -12.02 10.48
CA LEU A 178 1.63 -12.18 11.66
C LEU A 178 0.29 -11.49 11.42
N ALA A 179 0.31 -10.28 10.87
CA ALA A 179 -0.86 -9.55 10.43
C ALA A 179 -0.46 -8.56 9.33
N ALA A 180 -1.42 -8.26 8.46
CA ALA A 180 -1.27 -7.29 7.38
C ALA A 180 -2.27 -6.17 7.53
N ALA A 181 -1.82 -4.93 7.32
CA ALA A 181 -2.67 -3.77 7.16
C ALA A 181 -2.91 -3.49 5.67
N VAL A 182 -4.15 -3.20 5.33
CA VAL A 182 -4.60 -2.91 3.96
C VAL A 182 -5.35 -1.59 3.94
N SER A 183 -5.15 -0.79 2.91
CA SER A 183 -5.87 0.46 2.69
C SER A 183 -6.84 0.30 1.52
N PHE A 184 -8.07 0.79 1.70
CA PHE A 184 -9.07 0.92 0.63
C PHE A 184 -9.29 2.37 0.21
N TYR A 185 -8.29 3.24 0.37
CA TYR A 185 -8.35 4.60 -0.17
C TYR A 185 -8.74 4.56 -1.66
N PRO A 186 -9.57 5.48 -2.18
CA PRO A 186 -10.22 5.35 -3.50
C PRO A 186 -9.30 5.00 -4.68
N SER A 187 -8.05 5.49 -4.69
CA SER A 187 -7.10 5.22 -5.77
C SER A 187 -6.38 3.86 -5.66
N LYS A 188 -6.61 3.09 -4.58
CA LYS A 188 -6.00 1.77 -4.42
C LYS A 188 -6.55 0.77 -5.45
N ASN A 189 -5.80 -0.31 -5.73
CA ASN A 189 -6.22 -1.33 -6.69
C ASN A 189 -7.61 -1.90 -6.34
N LEU A 190 -7.91 -2.01 -5.04
CA LEU A 190 -9.25 -2.19 -4.51
C LEU A 190 -9.58 -0.96 -3.65
N GLY A 191 -10.23 0.04 -4.23
CA GLY A 191 -10.58 1.29 -3.56
C GLY A 191 -12.06 1.37 -3.20
N ALA A 192 -12.36 1.86 -2.00
CA ALA A 192 -13.71 2.25 -1.56
C ALA A 192 -14.20 3.51 -2.30
N LEU A 193 -15.36 4.05 -1.92
CA LEU A 193 -15.84 5.38 -2.33
C LEU A 193 -15.67 6.42 -1.21
N GLY A 194 -14.64 6.24 -0.40
CA GLY A 194 -14.24 7.03 0.74
C GLY A 194 -13.07 6.35 1.42
N ASP A 195 -12.83 6.63 2.70
CA ASP A 195 -11.81 5.93 3.47
C ASP A 195 -12.25 4.51 3.84
N GLY A 196 -11.27 3.63 4.02
CA GLY A 196 -11.45 2.27 4.47
C GLY A 196 -10.11 1.55 4.59
N GLY A 197 -10.11 0.48 5.36
CA GLY A 197 -8.96 -0.40 5.52
C GLY A 197 -9.36 -1.74 6.11
N ALA A 198 -8.41 -2.64 6.21
CA ALA A 198 -8.60 -3.93 6.87
C ALA A 198 -7.31 -4.44 7.52
N ILE A 199 -7.48 -5.30 8.50
CA ILE A 199 -6.40 -6.09 9.10
C ILE A 199 -6.67 -7.55 8.73
N CYS A 200 -5.72 -8.19 8.04
CA CYS A 200 -5.77 -9.63 7.75
C CYS A 200 -4.79 -10.37 8.67
N THR A 201 -5.18 -11.54 9.17
CA THR A 201 -4.33 -12.35 10.05
C THR A 201 -4.79 -13.81 10.12
N ASN A 202 -3.86 -14.69 10.46
CA ASN A 202 -4.15 -16.09 10.77
C ASN A 202 -4.28 -16.35 12.28
N ASP A 203 -4.03 -15.34 13.12
CA ASP A 203 -4.15 -15.40 14.59
C ASP A 203 -5.54 -14.96 15.06
N ALA A 204 -6.32 -15.89 15.57
CA ALA A 204 -7.67 -15.62 16.08
C ALA A 204 -7.68 -14.68 17.30
N GLY A 205 -6.62 -14.73 18.13
CA GLY A 205 -6.46 -13.84 19.28
C GLY A 205 -6.21 -12.40 18.85
N LEU A 206 -5.34 -12.19 17.86
CA LEU A 206 -5.07 -10.89 17.26
C LEU A 206 -6.34 -10.34 16.60
N ALA A 207 -7.04 -11.15 15.79
CA ALA A 207 -8.30 -10.73 15.15
C ALA A 207 -9.35 -10.30 16.17
N ARG A 208 -9.51 -11.04 17.29
CA ARG A 208 -10.42 -10.66 18.37
C ARG A 208 -10.02 -9.31 19.00
N ARG A 209 -8.73 -9.15 19.38
CA ARG A 209 -8.24 -7.88 19.93
C ARG A 209 -8.43 -6.71 18.97
N ALA A 210 -8.17 -6.91 17.68
CA ALA A 210 -8.41 -5.89 16.66
C ALA A 210 -9.88 -5.48 16.57
N ARG A 211 -10.84 -6.43 16.66
CA ARG A 211 -12.27 -6.15 16.70
C ARG A 211 -12.68 -5.38 17.95
N GLU A 212 -12.12 -5.72 19.10
CA GLU A 212 -12.34 -4.98 20.35
C GLU A 212 -11.79 -3.54 20.20
N LEU A 213 -10.54 -3.40 19.75
CA LEU A 213 -9.88 -2.10 19.59
C LEU A 213 -10.61 -1.17 18.61
N ARG A 214 -11.02 -1.65 17.43
CA ARG A 214 -11.71 -0.81 16.42
C ARG A 214 -13.04 -0.24 16.88
N ASN A 215 -13.69 -0.91 17.84
CA ASN A 215 -15.03 -0.56 18.33
C ASN A 215 -14.98 -0.12 19.79
N VAL A 216 -14.21 0.93 20.06
CA VAL A 216 -14.07 1.61 21.36
C VAL A 216 -13.75 0.67 22.53
N GLY A 217 -13.04 -0.43 22.23
CA GLY A 217 -12.67 -1.46 23.22
C GLY A 217 -13.81 -2.39 23.64
N GLN A 218 -14.90 -2.42 22.87
CA GLN A 218 -16.12 -3.15 23.22
C GLN A 218 -16.02 -4.62 22.81
N ARG A 219 -16.22 -5.55 23.77
CA ARG A 219 -16.34 -7.00 23.54
C ARG A 219 -17.80 -7.41 23.31
N ALA A 220 -18.69 -6.91 24.12
CA ALA A 220 -20.13 -7.06 24.01
C ALA A 220 -20.81 -5.71 24.27
N LYS A 221 -22.08 -5.57 23.90
CA LYS A 221 -22.81 -4.29 24.08
C LYS A 221 -22.74 -3.80 25.52
N GLY A 222 -22.06 -2.66 25.73
CA GLY A 222 -21.86 -2.05 27.02
C GLY A 222 -20.71 -2.61 27.86
N GLU A 223 -19.96 -3.60 27.36
CA GLU A 223 -18.77 -4.17 28.00
C GLU A 223 -17.51 -3.71 27.27
N HIS A 224 -16.80 -2.71 27.82
CA HIS A 224 -15.54 -2.19 27.30
C HIS A 224 -14.39 -2.78 28.11
N VAL A 225 -13.54 -3.59 27.47
CA VAL A 225 -12.46 -4.36 28.13
C VAL A 225 -11.07 -3.76 27.92
N VAL A 226 -10.95 -2.79 27.03
CA VAL A 226 -9.71 -2.06 26.74
C VAL A 226 -10.03 -0.65 26.26
N ALA A 227 -9.10 0.28 26.43
CA ALA A 227 -9.20 1.59 25.77
C ALA A 227 -9.00 1.41 24.26
N GLY A 228 -10.09 1.48 23.52
CA GLY A 228 -10.12 1.27 22.08
C GLY A 228 -10.33 2.58 21.31
N TYR A 229 -10.59 2.43 20.02
CA TYR A 229 -10.72 3.51 19.04
C TYR A 229 -12.07 3.45 18.33
N ASN A 230 -12.48 4.53 17.74
CA ASN A 230 -13.62 4.57 16.83
C ASN A 230 -13.15 4.45 15.38
N GLU A 231 -12.71 3.23 14.99
CA GLU A 231 -12.06 2.95 13.71
C GLU A 231 -12.76 1.79 12.98
N ARG A 232 -14.03 1.99 12.61
CA ARG A 232 -14.87 0.98 11.95
C ARG A 232 -14.94 1.24 10.45
N LEU A 233 -15.01 0.15 9.66
CA LEU A 233 -15.39 0.26 8.25
C LEU A 233 -16.91 0.47 8.17
N ASP A 234 -17.34 1.45 7.37
CA ASP A 234 -18.75 1.71 7.11
C ASP A 234 -19.39 0.60 6.24
N GLU A 235 -20.68 0.29 6.51
CA GLU A 235 -21.46 -0.65 5.69
C GLU A 235 -21.50 -0.25 4.22
N LEU A 236 -21.64 1.04 3.92
CA LEU A 236 -21.63 1.54 2.54
C LEU A 236 -20.30 1.22 1.85
N GLN A 237 -19.17 1.44 2.50
CA GLN A 237 -17.87 1.17 1.91
C GLN A 237 -17.65 -0.33 1.72
N ALA A 238 -18.07 -1.15 2.68
CA ALA A 238 -18.02 -2.61 2.57
C ALA A 238 -18.87 -3.12 1.38
N ALA A 239 -20.10 -2.62 1.23
CA ALA A 239 -20.98 -2.97 0.12
C ALA A 239 -20.38 -2.62 -1.25
N PHE A 240 -19.71 -1.46 -1.39
CA PHE A 240 -19.03 -1.07 -2.62
C PHE A 240 -17.78 -1.92 -2.89
N LEU A 241 -17.01 -2.24 -1.86
CA LEU A 241 -15.83 -3.10 -1.98
C LEU A 241 -16.20 -4.52 -2.41
N ARG A 242 -17.33 -5.08 -1.93
CA ARG A 242 -17.84 -6.39 -2.35
C ARG A 242 -18.18 -6.46 -3.85
N ILE A 243 -18.66 -5.35 -4.44
CA ILE A 243 -18.88 -5.26 -5.90
C ILE A 243 -17.57 -5.27 -6.67
N LYS A 244 -16.54 -4.60 -6.14
CA LYS A 244 -15.24 -4.42 -6.78
C LYS A 244 -14.32 -5.63 -6.62
N LEU A 245 -14.36 -6.33 -5.49
CA LEU A 245 -13.45 -7.43 -5.17
C LEU A 245 -13.41 -8.54 -6.24
N PRO A 246 -14.53 -9.03 -6.80
CA PRO A 246 -14.50 -10.04 -7.85
C PRO A 246 -13.84 -9.59 -9.16
N ARG A 247 -13.65 -8.29 -9.35
CA ARG A 247 -13.04 -7.67 -10.55
C ARG A 247 -11.55 -7.40 -10.40
N LEU A 248 -11.04 -7.47 -9.17
CA LEU A 248 -9.69 -7.02 -8.82
C LEU A 248 -8.60 -7.74 -9.63
N ASP A 249 -8.68 -9.07 -9.78
CA ASP A 249 -7.69 -9.83 -10.54
C ASP A 249 -7.68 -9.42 -12.03
N GLY A 250 -8.84 -9.11 -12.61
CA GLY A 250 -8.95 -8.58 -13.97
C GLY A 250 -8.32 -7.20 -14.12
N TRP A 251 -8.53 -6.32 -13.13
CA TRP A 251 -7.91 -4.99 -13.11
C TRP A 251 -6.38 -5.08 -12.92
N ASN A 252 -5.91 -5.94 -12.04
CA ASN A 252 -4.48 -6.20 -11.88
C ASN A 252 -3.85 -6.77 -13.16
N ALA A 253 -4.54 -7.67 -13.86
CA ALA A 253 -4.07 -8.17 -15.16
C ALA A 253 -3.98 -7.06 -16.22
N ALA A 254 -4.91 -6.08 -16.22
CA ALA A 254 -4.81 -4.91 -17.09
C ALA A 254 -3.58 -4.04 -16.75
N ARG A 255 -3.34 -3.76 -15.46
CA ARG A 255 -2.15 -3.02 -15.00
C ARG A 255 -0.85 -3.72 -15.41
N ARG A 256 -0.76 -5.05 -15.27
CA ARG A 256 0.42 -5.81 -15.75
C ARG A 256 0.64 -5.69 -17.26
N ARG A 257 -0.43 -5.71 -18.08
CA ARG A 257 -0.30 -5.48 -19.54
C ARG A 257 0.23 -4.07 -19.84
N HIS A 258 -0.25 -3.05 -19.14
CA HIS A 258 0.25 -1.68 -19.31
C HIS A 258 1.71 -1.55 -18.86
N ALA A 259 2.07 -2.17 -17.72
CA ALA A 259 3.44 -2.22 -17.24
C ALA A 259 4.39 -2.89 -18.25
N ALA A 260 3.97 -4.02 -18.85
CA ALA A 260 4.75 -4.68 -19.90
C ALA A 260 5.01 -3.76 -21.11
N THR A 261 3.98 -3.00 -21.55
CA THR A 261 4.15 -2.01 -22.63
C THR A 261 5.11 -0.87 -22.22
N TYR A 262 5.00 -0.35 -20.99
CA TYR A 262 5.94 0.65 -20.50
C TYR A 262 7.37 0.10 -20.47
N ARG A 263 7.58 -1.12 -19.96
CA ARG A 263 8.90 -1.76 -19.95
C ARG A 263 9.46 -1.91 -21.35
N GLU A 264 8.69 -2.48 -22.29
CA GLU A 264 9.10 -2.63 -23.70
C GLU A 264 9.60 -1.31 -24.32
N LEU A 265 8.94 -0.20 -24.02
CA LEU A 265 9.25 1.10 -24.62
C LEU A 265 10.31 1.91 -23.88
N LEU A 266 10.46 1.71 -22.56
CA LEU A 266 11.29 2.55 -21.70
C LEU A 266 12.59 1.86 -21.26
N ASP A 267 12.71 0.53 -21.45
CA ASP A 267 13.89 -0.23 -21.02
C ASP A 267 15.18 0.32 -21.61
N GLY A 268 16.23 0.40 -20.78
CA GLY A 268 17.51 0.99 -21.16
C GLY A 268 17.52 2.50 -21.40
N GLN A 269 16.36 3.18 -21.32
CA GLN A 269 16.22 4.64 -21.53
C GLN A 269 16.03 5.41 -20.22
N VAL A 270 15.38 4.79 -19.25
CA VAL A 270 15.18 5.29 -17.90
C VAL A 270 15.37 4.16 -16.90
N ALA A 271 15.73 4.47 -15.66
CA ALA A 271 15.81 3.46 -14.61
C ALA A 271 14.39 3.04 -14.19
N LEU A 272 14.05 1.79 -14.44
CA LEU A 272 12.77 1.17 -14.07
C LEU A 272 12.86 0.51 -12.69
N LEU A 273 11.70 0.13 -12.16
CA LEU A 273 11.59 -0.75 -11.00
C LEU A 273 12.07 -2.16 -11.37
N ASP A 274 12.99 -2.73 -10.60
CA ASP A 274 13.28 -4.15 -10.73
C ASP A 274 12.13 -4.96 -10.18
N GLU A 275 11.55 -5.81 -10.99
CA GLU A 275 10.46 -6.68 -10.58
C GLU A 275 10.84 -8.15 -10.71
N ARG A 276 10.14 -8.98 -9.96
CA ARG A 276 10.25 -10.44 -10.11
C ARG A 276 9.57 -10.88 -11.40
N ASP A 277 10.20 -11.74 -12.15
CA ASP A 277 9.70 -12.28 -13.43
C ASP A 277 8.50 -13.22 -13.30
N ASP A 278 7.99 -13.44 -12.08
CA ASP A 278 6.88 -14.35 -11.79
C ASP A 278 5.49 -13.72 -11.98
N GLY A 279 5.41 -12.48 -12.43
CA GLY A 279 4.15 -11.75 -12.63
C GLY A 279 3.39 -11.44 -11.33
N SER A 280 4.08 -11.45 -10.21
CA SER A 280 3.51 -11.26 -8.87
C SER A 280 3.15 -9.80 -8.57
N CYS A 281 3.79 -8.83 -9.23
CA CYS A 281 3.51 -7.39 -9.04
C CYS A 281 2.13 -7.01 -9.60
N VAL A 282 1.41 -6.15 -8.87
CA VAL A 282 0.08 -5.64 -9.27
C VAL A 282 0.12 -4.18 -9.72
N PHE A 283 1.28 -3.57 -9.78
CA PHE A 283 1.50 -2.20 -10.26
C PHE A 283 0.43 -1.22 -9.78
N HIS A 284 0.34 -1.04 -8.47
CA HIS A 284 -0.42 0.07 -7.91
C HIS A 284 0.06 1.39 -8.49
N LEU A 285 1.37 1.53 -8.59
CA LEU A 285 2.08 2.62 -9.25
C LEU A 285 3.10 2.05 -10.25
N PHE A 286 3.50 2.86 -11.22
CA PHE A 286 4.59 2.54 -12.15
C PHE A 286 5.69 3.61 -11.98
N PRO A 287 6.63 3.41 -11.03
CA PRO A 287 7.71 4.34 -10.79
C PRO A 287 8.81 4.20 -11.83
N ILE A 288 9.39 5.32 -12.23
CA ILE A 288 10.66 5.44 -12.94
C ILE A 288 11.59 6.34 -12.13
N ARG A 289 12.90 6.27 -12.37
CA ARG A 289 13.86 7.15 -11.71
C ARG A 289 14.59 8.00 -12.73
N LEU A 290 14.65 9.31 -12.50
CA LEU A 290 15.25 10.31 -13.36
C LEU A 290 16.08 11.29 -12.54
N ASP A 291 17.26 11.68 -13.02
CA ASP A 291 18.11 12.66 -12.32
C ASP A 291 17.47 14.06 -12.28
N ASP A 292 16.81 14.48 -13.37
CA ASP A 292 16.02 15.71 -13.42
C ASP A 292 14.50 15.36 -13.36
N ARG A 293 14.08 14.71 -12.26
CA ARG A 293 12.70 14.30 -12.02
C ARG A 293 11.71 15.45 -12.18
N ASP A 294 11.99 16.60 -11.55
CA ASP A 294 11.07 17.75 -11.56
C ASP A 294 11.01 18.42 -12.94
N GLY A 295 12.12 18.46 -13.67
CA GLY A 295 12.15 18.94 -15.05
C GLY A 295 11.38 18.03 -15.97
N ALA A 296 11.53 16.72 -15.83
CA ALA A 296 10.77 15.73 -16.58
C ALA A 296 9.25 15.83 -16.31
N ALA A 297 8.85 15.96 -15.04
CA ALA A 297 7.45 16.15 -14.67
C ALA A 297 6.84 17.40 -15.34
N ARG A 298 7.57 18.53 -15.36
CA ARG A 298 7.11 19.74 -16.05
C ARG A 298 7.00 19.58 -17.57
N ARG A 299 7.92 18.82 -18.19
CA ARG A 299 7.87 18.51 -19.65
C ARG A 299 6.67 17.62 -19.96
N LEU A 300 6.46 16.55 -19.21
CA LEU A 300 5.32 15.65 -19.33
C LEU A 300 3.98 16.40 -19.20
N ALA A 301 3.88 17.30 -18.22
CA ALA A 301 2.68 18.12 -18.05
C ALA A 301 2.36 18.99 -19.26
N ARG A 302 3.38 19.54 -19.98
CA ARG A 302 3.19 20.29 -21.24
C ARG A 302 2.68 19.41 -22.37
N GLU A 303 3.03 18.12 -22.37
CA GLU A 303 2.52 17.11 -23.31
C GLU A 303 1.15 16.55 -22.90
N GLY A 304 0.56 17.09 -21.82
CA GLY A 304 -0.74 16.68 -21.28
C GLY A 304 -0.67 15.34 -20.52
N VAL A 305 0.51 14.93 -20.02
CA VAL A 305 0.67 13.75 -19.18
C VAL A 305 0.89 14.19 -17.72
N GLN A 306 -0.04 13.81 -16.84
CA GLN A 306 0.09 14.04 -15.40
C GLN A 306 0.91 12.93 -14.74
N THR A 307 1.76 13.30 -13.79
CA THR A 307 2.62 12.36 -13.04
C THR A 307 2.50 12.61 -11.54
N GLY A 308 2.94 11.64 -10.74
CA GLY A 308 2.98 11.75 -9.29
C GLY A 308 4.38 11.49 -8.73
N VAL A 309 4.58 11.76 -7.44
CA VAL A 309 5.83 11.47 -6.70
C VAL A 309 5.49 10.64 -5.47
N HIS A 310 6.12 9.46 -5.36
CA HIS A 310 5.81 8.49 -4.30
C HIS A 310 7.09 7.80 -3.76
N TYR A 311 7.75 8.37 -2.73
CA TYR A 311 7.35 9.57 -2.00
C TYR A 311 8.57 10.45 -1.75
N SER A 312 8.38 11.74 -1.64
CA SER A 312 9.47 12.71 -1.39
C SER A 312 9.00 13.78 -0.40
N PRO A 313 9.87 14.16 0.58
CA PRO A 313 11.14 13.53 0.92
C PRO A 313 10.97 12.14 1.57
N SER A 314 12.09 11.41 1.83
CA SER A 314 12.05 10.14 2.58
C SER A 314 11.44 10.34 3.96
N VAL A 315 10.86 9.29 4.55
CA VAL A 315 10.09 9.44 5.81
C VAL A 315 10.92 10.01 6.95
N PRO A 316 12.19 9.60 7.21
CA PRO A 316 13.00 10.18 8.29
C PRO A 316 13.32 11.68 8.07
N ASP A 317 13.26 12.17 6.83
CA ASP A 317 13.49 13.59 6.52
C ASP A 317 12.22 14.45 6.68
N GLN A 318 11.06 13.82 6.90
CA GLN A 318 9.80 14.50 7.21
C GLN A 318 9.82 15.13 8.60
N PRO A 319 9.26 16.35 8.81
CA PRO A 319 9.29 17.04 10.09
C PRO A 319 8.89 16.21 11.32
N PRO A 320 7.84 15.34 11.27
CA PRO A 320 7.44 14.54 12.43
C PRO A 320 8.48 13.50 12.86
N PHE A 321 9.42 13.15 11.98
CA PHE A 321 10.41 12.09 12.21
C PHE A 321 11.84 12.59 12.27
N ARG A 322 12.07 13.91 12.19
CA ARG A 322 13.41 14.48 12.34
C ARG A 322 13.98 14.18 13.74
N GLY A 323 15.12 13.50 13.76
CA GLY A 323 15.75 13.01 14.99
C GLY A 323 15.17 11.69 15.50
N ALA A 324 14.25 11.03 14.77
CA ALA A 324 13.94 9.63 15.00
C ALA A 324 15.20 8.78 14.78
N THR A 325 15.26 7.63 15.47
CA THR A 325 16.36 6.70 15.32
C THR A 325 16.39 6.19 13.88
N THR A 326 17.39 6.64 13.12
CA THR A 326 17.76 6.00 11.85
C THR A 326 18.98 5.14 12.12
N LEU A 327 19.13 4.05 11.41
CA LEU A 327 20.46 3.53 11.14
C LEU A 327 21.25 4.69 10.47
N ASP A 328 22.49 4.89 10.81
CA ASP A 328 23.33 6.09 10.57
C ASP A 328 23.07 6.86 9.27
N ASP A 329 22.68 6.20 8.18
CA ASP A 329 22.24 6.83 6.94
C ASP A 329 21.31 5.89 6.14
N VAL A 330 20.43 6.49 5.30
CA VAL A 330 19.53 5.78 4.37
C VAL A 330 19.68 6.36 2.96
N PRO A 331 20.88 6.25 2.36
CA PRO A 331 21.21 6.93 1.12
C PRO A 331 20.36 6.45 -0.07
N VAL A 332 20.03 5.16 -0.13
CA VAL A 332 19.22 4.60 -1.22
C VAL A 332 17.79 5.12 -1.15
N ALA A 333 17.19 5.13 0.04
CA ALA A 333 15.84 5.69 0.24
C ALA A 333 15.78 7.18 -0.14
N ARG A 334 16.81 7.97 0.19
CA ARG A 334 16.92 9.38 -0.22
C ARG A 334 17.10 9.53 -1.72
N SER A 335 17.90 8.67 -2.35
CA SER A 335 18.05 8.62 -3.82
C SER A 335 16.72 8.33 -4.51
N TRP A 336 15.97 7.34 -4.03
CA TRP A 336 14.61 7.06 -4.51
C TRP A 336 13.71 8.29 -4.36
N ALA A 337 13.65 8.89 -3.18
CA ALA A 337 12.83 10.06 -2.91
C ALA A 337 13.17 11.27 -3.80
N ALA A 338 14.43 11.43 -4.19
CA ALA A 338 14.89 12.51 -5.06
C ALA A 338 14.56 12.27 -6.55
N ARG A 339 14.58 11.02 -7.01
CA ARG A 339 14.58 10.64 -8.43
C ARG A 339 13.28 10.00 -8.92
N GLU A 340 12.45 9.47 -8.02
CA GLU A 340 11.22 8.76 -8.37
C GLU A 340 10.19 9.69 -9.02
N LEU A 341 9.60 9.21 -10.12
CA LEU A 341 8.46 9.79 -10.80
C LEU A 341 7.50 8.67 -11.21
N SER A 342 6.29 8.68 -10.70
CA SER A 342 5.27 7.70 -11.06
C SER A 342 4.53 8.13 -12.33
N LEU A 343 4.49 7.25 -13.32
CA LEU A 343 3.72 7.41 -14.55
C LEU A 343 2.24 7.00 -14.34
N PRO A 344 1.31 7.51 -15.16
CA PRO A 344 -0.09 7.07 -15.12
C PRO A 344 -0.22 5.55 -15.14
N MET A 345 -0.96 4.99 -14.17
CA MET A 345 -1.21 3.57 -14.05
C MET A 345 -2.62 3.31 -13.52
N SER A 346 -3.53 2.93 -14.42
CA SER A 346 -4.92 2.60 -14.11
C SER A 346 -5.35 1.42 -14.98
N PRO A 347 -6.24 0.52 -14.53
CA PRO A 347 -6.67 -0.62 -15.33
C PRO A 347 -7.45 -0.24 -16.58
N ASP A 348 -7.98 0.97 -16.65
CA ASP A 348 -8.83 1.52 -17.73
C ASP A 348 -8.09 2.46 -18.70
N LEU A 349 -6.76 2.57 -18.59
CA LEU A 349 -5.94 3.19 -19.61
C LEU A 349 -6.07 2.43 -20.94
N THR A 350 -6.20 3.18 -22.03
CA THR A 350 -6.14 2.59 -23.37
C THR A 350 -4.70 2.31 -23.78
N PRO A 351 -4.46 1.33 -24.68
CA PRO A 351 -3.12 1.10 -25.23
C PRO A 351 -2.51 2.34 -25.89
N GLY A 352 -3.31 3.22 -26.47
CA GLY A 352 -2.87 4.48 -27.06
C GLY A 352 -2.41 5.49 -26.01
N GLU A 353 -3.10 5.60 -24.88
CA GLU A 353 -2.67 6.43 -23.74
C GLU A 353 -1.35 5.94 -23.16
N VAL A 354 -1.20 4.62 -22.96
CA VAL A 354 0.05 4.03 -22.44
C VAL A 354 1.24 4.34 -23.35
N ARG A 355 1.10 4.13 -24.68
CA ARG A 355 2.16 4.45 -25.64
C ARG A 355 2.51 5.93 -25.65
N ARG A 356 1.49 6.81 -25.66
CA ARG A 356 1.69 8.26 -25.60
C ARG A 356 2.47 8.69 -24.35
N VAL A 357 2.15 8.11 -23.18
CA VAL A 357 2.87 8.38 -21.93
C VAL A 357 4.33 7.95 -22.06
N ALA A 358 4.60 6.76 -22.63
CA ALA A 358 5.97 6.26 -22.82
C ALA A 358 6.75 7.18 -23.79
N GLU A 359 6.19 7.55 -24.94
CA GLU A 359 6.82 8.44 -25.94
C GLU A 359 7.14 9.82 -25.33
N ALA A 360 6.19 10.41 -24.60
CA ALA A 360 6.41 11.67 -23.88
C ALA A 360 7.50 11.55 -22.81
N THR A 361 7.58 10.40 -22.13
CA THR A 361 8.62 10.12 -21.11
C THR A 361 10.02 10.04 -21.75
N LEU A 362 10.15 9.38 -22.90
CA LEU A 362 11.42 9.32 -23.65
C LEU A 362 11.87 10.73 -24.07
N GLY A 363 10.96 11.55 -24.63
CA GLY A 363 11.26 12.93 -24.98
C GLY A 363 11.69 13.77 -23.77
N ALA A 364 11.03 13.58 -22.63
CA ALA A 364 11.36 14.30 -21.40
C ALA A 364 12.72 13.88 -20.81
N ALA A 365 13.08 12.59 -20.89
CA ALA A 365 14.36 12.07 -20.42
C ALA A 365 15.53 12.54 -21.31
N ALA A 366 15.38 12.45 -22.65
CA ALA A 366 16.41 12.88 -23.61
C ALA A 366 16.73 14.39 -23.47
N ALA A 367 15.74 15.23 -23.25
CA ALA A 367 15.92 16.65 -23.05
C ALA A 367 16.73 17.00 -21.76
N ALA A 368 16.70 16.13 -20.75
CA ALA A 368 17.49 16.30 -19.53
C ALA A 368 18.98 16.04 -19.76
N VAL A 369 19.33 15.16 -20.69
CA VAL A 369 20.72 14.84 -21.07
C VAL A 369 21.33 15.95 -21.94
N ALA A 370 20.52 16.58 -22.80
CA ALA A 370 20.97 17.63 -23.70
C ALA A 370 21.29 19.00 -23.02
N VAL A 371 20.88 19.18 -21.77
CA VAL A 371 21.10 20.42 -20.97
C VAL A 371 22.34 20.31 -20.07
N ARG A 372 22.95 19.13 -19.94
CA ARG A 372 24.25 18.91 -19.27
C ARG A 372 25.41 19.05 -20.27
#